data_cd6da6903ababae3274f469f56eea64b
#
_entry.id   cd6da6903ababae3274f469f56eea64b
#
_cell.length_a   1.000
_cell.length_b   1.000
_cell.length_c   1.000
_cell.angle_alpha   90.00
_cell.angle_beta   90.00
_cell.angle_gamma   90.00
#
_symmetry.space_group_name_H-M   'P 1'
#
loop_
_entity.id
_entity.type
_entity.pdbx_description
1 polymer ?
#
loop_
_entity_poly.entity_id
_entity_poly.type
_entity_poly.pdbx_seq_one_letter_code
_entity_poly.pdbx_strand_id
1 'polypeptide(L)'
;MEQTLVLVKGDGVQRRLVGEIVRRFENKGLDIRAMRLMDVSHELAEEHYAEHREKPFFGELVEFITASPVVAMKVEGEGAVKVVRKLMGATNPAEAAPGTIRGDLALSLPDNLVHGSDSPESAKRELKLFFGG
;
A
#
# COMPACT_ATOMS: atom_id res chain seq x y z
N MET A 1 16.36 4.19 -11.20
CA MET A 1 15.81 4.19 -9.82
C MET A 1 14.65 3.23 -9.72
N GLU A 2 14.60 2.52 -8.63
CA GLU A 2 13.52 1.55 -8.40
C GLU A 2 12.21 2.26 -8.09
N GLN A 3 11.11 1.72 -8.58
CA GLN A 3 9.78 2.23 -8.31
C GLN A 3 8.94 1.14 -7.65
N THR A 4 8.01 1.55 -6.78
CA THR A 4 7.11 0.62 -6.11
C THR A 4 5.72 1.23 -6.00
N LEU A 5 4.71 0.36 -5.88
CA LEU A 5 3.34 0.79 -5.63
C LEU A 5 3.12 0.89 -4.12
N VAL A 6 2.55 2.01 -3.71
CA VAL A 6 2.03 2.17 -2.36
C VAL A 6 0.54 2.50 -2.47
N LEU A 7 -0.26 1.83 -1.67
CA LEU A 7 -1.67 2.21 -1.51
C LEU A 7 -1.88 2.68 -0.09
N VAL A 8 -2.53 3.84 0.06
CA VAL A 8 -3.14 4.19 1.35
C VAL A 8 -4.53 3.61 1.27
N LYS A 9 -4.79 2.60 2.07
CA LYS A 9 -6.05 1.84 2.02
C LYS A 9 -7.19 2.69 2.58
N GLY A 10 -8.42 2.24 2.36
CA GLY A 10 -9.60 3.00 2.77
C GLY A 10 -9.60 3.45 4.22
N ASP A 11 -9.12 2.61 5.14
CA ASP A 11 -9.03 2.97 6.55
C ASP A 11 -8.07 4.15 6.78
N GLY A 12 -6.95 4.19 6.06
CA GLY A 12 -6.01 5.32 6.14
C GLY A 12 -6.58 6.60 5.56
N VAL A 13 -7.30 6.48 4.43
CA VAL A 13 -7.94 7.64 3.80
C VAL A 13 -9.02 8.22 4.72
N GLN A 14 -9.88 7.36 5.27
CA GLN A 14 -10.96 7.78 6.16
C GLN A 14 -10.44 8.44 7.43
N ARG A 15 -9.33 7.96 7.95
CA ARG A 15 -8.70 8.53 9.14
C ARG A 15 -7.88 9.78 8.84
N ARG A 16 -7.84 10.21 7.58
CA ARG A 16 -7.10 11.42 7.15
C ARG A 16 -5.60 11.32 7.38
N LEU A 17 -5.05 10.13 7.14
CA LEU A 17 -3.63 9.87 7.35
C LEU A 17 -2.80 9.94 6.07
N VAL A 18 -3.41 10.27 4.92
CA VAL A 18 -2.68 10.34 3.64
C VAL A 18 -1.49 11.29 3.75
N GLY A 19 -1.71 12.49 4.27
CA GLY A 19 -0.64 13.48 4.40
C GLY A 19 0.51 13.03 5.29
N GLU A 20 0.19 12.38 6.40
CA GLU A 20 1.21 11.85 7.32
C GLU A 20 2.03 10.76 6.65
N ILE A 21 1.37 9.88 5.91
CA ILE A 21 2.03 8.77 5.21
C ILE A 21 2.96 9.30 4.11
N VAL A 22 2.45 10.23 3.28
CA VAL A 22 3.25 10.89 2.24
C VAL A 22 4.48 11.55 2.85
N ARG A 23 4.28 12.27 3.94
CA ARG A 23 5.37 12.97 4.63
C ARG A 23 6.48 12.01 5.05
N ARG A 24 6.13 10.84 5.56
CA ARG A 24 7.13 9.86 5.99
C ARG A 24 7.99 9.36 4.84
N PHE A 25 7.39 9.14 3.67
CA PHE A 25 8.15 8.74 2.48
C PHE A 25 9.03 9.88 1.99
N GLU A 26 8.49 11.08 1.91
CA GLU A 26 9.26 12.25 1.46
C GLU A 26 10.39 12.60 2.41
N ASN A 27 10.14 12.55 3.71
CA ASN A 27 11.17 12.81 4.70
C ASN A 27 12.32 11.81 4.62
N LYS A 28 12.03 10.58 4.21
CA LYS A 28 13.07 9.56 4.03
C LYS A 28 13.92 9.81 2.78
N GLY A 29 13.45 10.62 1.85
CA GLY A 29 14.16 10.92 0.62
C GLY A 29 13.60 10.22 -0.61
N LEU A 30 12.40 9.65 -0.48
CA LEU A 30 11.72 9.01 -1.62
C LEU A 30 10.91 10.05 -2.38
N ASP A 31 10.80 9.86 -3.70
CA ASP A 31 10.01 10.75 -4.55
C ASP A 31 8.65 10.15 -4.86
N ILE A 32 7.61 10.95 -4.74
CA ILE A 32 6.26 10.55 -5.17
C ILE A 32 6.12 10.95 -6.64
N ARG A 33 6.13 9.99 -7.54
CA ARG A 33 6.11 10.25 -8.98
C ARG A 33 4.70 10.31 -9.55
N ALA A 34 3.73 9.69 -8.91
CA ALA A 34 2.32 9.74 -9.29
C ALA A 34 1.48 9.47 -8.04
N MET A 35 0.31 10.10 -7.98
CA MET A 35 -0.60 9.91 -6.86
C MET A 35 -2.02 10.14 -7.34
N ARG A 36 -2.93 9.26 -6.91
CA ARG A 36 -4.31 9.31 -7.36
C ARG A 36 -5.26 8.77 -6.31
N LEU A 37 -6.29 9.55 -5.99
CA LEU A 37 -7.41 9.07 -5.19
C LEU A 37 -8.36 8.34 -6.14
N MET A 38 -8.70 7.10 -5.82
CA MET A 38 -9.50 6.28 -6.75
C MET A 38 -10.33 5.23 -6.03
N ASP A 39 -11.39 4.81 -6.69
CA ASP A 39 -12.12 3.63 -6.29
C ASP A 39 -11.54 2.42 -7.01
N VAL A 40 -11.29 1.36 -6.27
CA VAL A 40 -10.78 0.12 -6.86
C VAL A 40 -11.96 -0.73 -7.27
N SER A 41 -12.02 -1.10 -8.57
CA SER A 41 -13.06 -2.00 -9.05
C SER A 41 -12.82 -3.41 -8.54
N HIS A 42 -13.87 -4.24 -8.52
CA HIS A 42 -13.73 -5.65 -8.17
C HIS A 42 -12.72 -6.34 -9.09
N GLU A 43 -12.76 -6.03 -10.38
CA GLU A 43 -11.84 -6.61 -11.36
C GLU A 43 -10.38 -6.26 -11.03
N LEU A 44 -10.11 -4.99 -10.74
CA LEU A 44 -8.77 -4.55 -10.38
C LEU A 44 -8.31 -5.19 -9.07
N ALA A 45 -9.20 -5.28 -8.09
CA ALA A 45 -8.90 -5.90 -6.80
C ALA A 45 -8.53 -7.38 -6.98
N GLU A 46 -9.28 -8.09 -7.79
CA GLU A 46 -9.01 -9.52 -8.05
C GLU A 46 -7.67 -9.71 -8.75
N GLU A 47 -7.34 -8.84 -9.69
CA GLU A 47 -6.04 -8.88 -10.36
C GLU A 47 -4.90 -8.56 -9.39
N HIS A 48 -5.10 -7.55 -8.55
CA HIS A 48 -4.11 -7.14 -7.56
C HIS A 48 -3.79 -8.26 -6.58
N TYR A 49 -4.82 -8.98 -6.12
CA TYR A 49 -4.67 -10.10 -5.19
C TYR A 49 -4.64 -11.46 -5.87
N ALA A 50 -4.33 -11.52 -7.16
CA ALA A 50 -4.37 -12.77 -7.95
C ALA A 50 -3.57 -13.92 -7.32
N GLU A 51 -2.45 -13.63 -6.67
CA GLU A 51 -1.63 -14.63 -5.98
C GLU A 51 -2.36 -15.33 -4.84
N HIS A 52 -3.38 -14.68 -4.28
CA HIS A 52 -4.15 -15.20 -3.15
C HIS A 52 -5.49 -15.78 -3.56
N ARG A 53 -5.74 -15.93 -4.86
CA ARG A 53 -7.07 -16.30 -5.40
C ARG A 53 -7.64 -17.57 -4.79
N GLU A 54 -6.78 -18.52 -4.47
CA GLU A 54 -7.22 -19.79 -3.89
C GLU A 54 -7.24 -19.82 -2.37
N LYS A 55 -6.86 -18.72 -1.73
CA LYS A 55 -6.83 -18.67 -0.27
C LYS A 55 -8.21 -18.28 0.28
N PRO A 56 -8.56 -18.79 1.47
CA PRO A 56 -9.90 -18.51 2.03
C PRO A 56 -10.17 -17.03 2.29
N PHE A 57 -9.12 -16.24 2.53
CA PHE A 57 -9.28 -14.82 2.82
C PHE A 57 -9.32 -13.92 1.58
N PHE A 58 -9.25 -14.50 0.37
CA PHE A 58 -9.25 -13.71 -0.88
C PHE A 58 -10.47 -12.78 -0.99
N GLY A 59 -11.66 -13.32 -0.72
CA GLY A 59 -12.90 -12.54 -0.77
C GLY A 59 -12.88 -11.36 0.18
N GLU A 60 -12.35 -11.54 1.38
CA GLU A 60 -12.26 -10.48 2.38
C GLU A 60 -11.31 -9.38 1.94
N LEU A 61 -10.18 -9.73 1.33
CA LEU A 61 -9.24 -8.75 0.79
C LEU A 61 -9.89 -7.89 -0.29
N VAL A 62 -10.61 -8.54 -1.22
CA VAL A 62 -11.31 -7.84 -2.30
C VAL A 62 -12.39 -6.91 -1.74
N GLU A 63 -13.20 -7.41 -0.80
CA GLU A 63 -14.24 -6.60 -0.16
C GLU A 63 -13.65 -5.39 0.56
N PHE A 64 -12.56 -5.58 1.28
CA PHE A 64 -11.95 -4.51 2.05
C PHE A 64 -11.42 -3.38 1.15
N ILE A 65 -10.67 -3.74 0.10
CA ILE A 65 -10.05 -2.73 -0.77
C ILE A 65 -11.06 -2.01 -1.65
N THR A 66 -12.19 -2.66 -1.98
CA THR A 66 -13.23 -2.05 -2.81
C THR A 66 -14.27 -1.28 -2.03
N ALA A 67 -14.26 -1.36 -0.70
CA ALA A 67 -15.30 -0.76 0.14
C ALA A 67 -15.29 0.77 0.15
N SER A 68 -14.13 1.40 -0.07
CA SER A 68 -14.00 2.86 -0.05
C SER A 68 -12.78 3.29 -0.86
N PRO A 69 -12.68 4.59 -1.21
CA PRO A 69 -11.54 5.07 -2.01
C PRO A 69 -10.19 4.83 -1.35
N VAL A 70 -9.19 4.61 -2.18
CA VAL A 70 -7.79 4.47 -1.77
C VAL A 70 -6.96 5.54 -2.46
N VAL A 71 -5.76 5.81 -1.92
CA VAL A 71 -4.79 6.63 -2.63
C VAL A 71 -3.69 5.71 -3.15
N ALA A 72 -3.52 5.68 -4.47
CA ALA A 72 -2.46 4.91 -5.11
C ALA A 72 -1.29 5.84 -5.41
N MET A 73 -0.07 5.40 -5.11
CA MET A 73 1.13 6.18 -5.33
C MET A 73 2.20 5.36 -6.02
N LYS A 74 2.90 6.01 -6.96
CA LYS A 74 4.13 5.48 -7.54
C LYS A 74 5.27 6.16 -6.80
N VAL A 75 6.03 5.40 -6.02
CA VAL A 75 7.11 5.90 -5.19
C VAL A 75 8.44 5.44 -5.76
N GLU A 76 9.39 6.35 -5.87
CA GLU A 76 10.68 6.09 -6.52
C GLU A 76 11.82 6.42 -5.59
N GLY A 77 12.85 5.60 -5.64
CA GLY A 77 14.09 5.86 -4.91
C GLY A 77 15.01 4.67 -4.96
N GLU A 78 16.20 4.85 -4.44
CA GLU A 78 17.17 3.76 -4.36
C GLU A 78 16.63 2.71 -3.39
N GLY A 79 16.47 1.46 -3.89
CA GLY A 79 15.94 0.37 -3.09
C GLY A 79 14.51 0.60 -2.61
N ALA A 80 13.68 1.29 -3.41
CA ALA A 80 12.37 1.75 -2.98
C ALA A 80 11.48 0.66 -2.38
N VAL A 81 11.47 -0.54 -2.96
CA VAL A 81 10.62 -1.63 -2.45
C VAL A 81 10.96 -1.94 -0.99
N LYS A 82 12.23 -2.17 -0.70
CA LYS A 82 12.69 -2.47 0.65
C LYS A 82 12.49 -1.32 1.61
N VAL A 83 12.83 -0.11 1.17
CA VAL A 83 12.75 1.08 2.01
C VAL A 83 11.31 1.36 2.40
N VAL A 84 10.39 1.30 1.44
CA VAL A 84 8.96 1.50 1.70
C VAL A 84 8.45 0.47 2.71
N ARG A 85 8.76 -0.81 2.50
CA ARG A 85 8.31 -1.85 3.41
C ARG A 85 8.87 -1.67 4.82
N LYS A 86 10.11 -1.22 4.93
CA LYS A 86 10.73 -0.93 6.22
C LYS A 86 10.01 0.21 6.94
N LEU A 87 9.63 1.26 6.20
CA LEU A 87 8.88 2.38 6.77
C LEU A 87 7.46 1.99 7.15
N MET A 88 6.85 1.06 6.41
CA MET A 88 5.49 0.60 6.74
C MET A 88 5.44 -0.26 8.00
N GLY A 89 6.44 -1.07 8.22
CA GLY A 89 6.47 -1.99 9.35
C GLY A 89 5.80 -3.33 9.06
N ALA A 90 5.78 -4.21 10.05
CA ALA A 90 5.20 -5.55 9.93
C ALA A 90 3.72 -5.49 9.50
N THR A 91 3.30 -6.47 8.71
CA THR A 91 1.94 -6.55 8.18
C THR A 91 0.89 -6.50 9.29
N ASN A 92 1.14 -7.22 10.38
CA ASN A 92 0.28 -7.15 11.55
C ASN A 92 0.70 -5.96 12.40
N PRO A 93 -0.16 -4.94 12.58
CA PRO A 93 0.21 -3.75 13.34
C PRO A 93 0.65 -4.03 14.77
N ALA A 94 0.10 -5.06 15.40
CA ALA A 94 0.47 -5.42 16.77
C ALA A 94 1.94 -5.81 16.89
N GLU A 95 2.55 -6.26 15.80
CA GLU A 95 3.95 -6.68 15.76
C GLU A 95 4.86 -5.63 15.11
N ALA A 96 4.28 -4.54 14.61
CA ALA A 96 5.05 -3.49 13.95
C ALA A 96 5.79 -2.63 14.98
N ALA A 97 7.05 -2.35 14.71
CA ALA A 97 7.88 -1.56 15.62
C ALA A 97 7.41 -0.10 15.68
N PRO A 98 7.52 0.54 16.84
CA PRO A 98 7.32 2.00 16.93
C PRO A 98 8.26 2.71 15.95
N GLY A 99 7.80 3.80 15.36
CA GLY A 99 8.53 4.52 14.32
C GLY A 99 8.12 4.14 12.92
N THR A 100 7.51 2.96 12.75
CA THR A 100 6.94 2.57 11.46
C THR A 100 5.51 3.11 11.33
N ILE A 101 5.01 3.16 10.11
CA ILE A 101 3.64 3.65 9.86
C ILE A 101 2.64 2.82 10.64
N ARG A 102 2.71 1.50 10.52
CA ARG A 102 1.76 0.62 11.22
C ARG A 102 2.00 0.60 12.72
N GLY A 103 3.25 0.66 13.14
CA GLY A 103 3.58 0.68 14.57
C GLY A 103 3.07 1.91 15.29
N ASP A 104 3.10 3.06 14.63
CA ASP A 104 2.64 4.32 15.21
C ASP A 104 1.15 4.56 15.08
N LEU A 105 0.54 4.11 13.97
CA LEU A 105 -0.78 4.60 13.57
C LEU A 105 -1.85 3.51 13.48
N ALA A 106 -1.48 2.25 13.40
CA ALA A 106 -2.43 1.15 13.27
C ALA A 106 -2.41 0.28 14.52
N LEU A 107 -3.53 -0.36 14.82
CA LEU A 107 -3.66 -1.18 16.02
C LEU A 107 -3.77 -2.67 15.71
N SER A 108 -4.59 -3.04 14.74
CA SER A 108 -4.87 -4.45 14.45
C SER A 108 -5.35 -4.65 13.03
N LEU A 109 -5.22 -5.89 12.54
CA LEU A 109 -5.77 -6.28 11.25
C LEU A 109 -7.30 -6.26 11.28
N PRO A 110 -7.97 -5.97 10.16
CA PRO A 110 -7.40 -5.72 8.83
C PRO A 110 -7.01 -4.27 8.59
N ASP A 111 -7.20 -3.39 9.56
CA ASP A 111 -6.99 -1.94 9.43
C ASP A 111 -5.51 -1.57 9.57
N ASN A 112 -4.69 -2.03 8.62
CA ASN A 112 -3.25 -1.79 8.67
C ASN A 112 -2.77 -0.68 7.71
N LEU A 113 -3.68 0.17 7.27
CA LEU A 113 -3.47 1.47 6.63
C LEU A 113 -2.88 1.47 5.23
N VAL A 114 -1.87 0.67 4.97
CA VAL A 114 -1.08 0.78 3.74
C VAL A 114 -0.77 -0.57 3.13
N HIS A 115 -0.49 -0.53 1.83
CA HIS A 115 0.06 -1.65 1.08
C HIS A 115 1.31 -1.15 0.38
N GLY A 116 2.35 -1.97 0.33
CA GLY A 116 3.53 -1.72 -0.50
C GLY A 116 3.91 -3.01 -1.20
N SER A 117 4.37 -2.91 -2.43
CA SER A 117 4.78 -4.09 -3.20
C SER A 117 5.86 -4.87 -2.42
N ASP A 118 5.82 -6.19 -2.50
CA ASP A 118 6.72 -7.04 -1.71
C ASP A 118 8.00 -7.45 -2.44
N SER A 119 8.08 -7.16 -3.74
CA SER A 119 9.27 -7.45 -4.54
C SER A 119 9.33 -6.53 -5.75
N PRO A 120 10.49 -6.41 -6.42
CA PRO A 120 10.56 -5.65 -7.67
C PRO A 120 9.61 -6.18 -8.76
N GLU A 121 9.42 -7.49 -8.85
CA GLU A 121 8.51 -8.11 -9.81
C GLU A 121 7.07 -7.73 -9.50
N SER A 122 6.66 -7.84 -8.24
CA SER A 122 5.32 -7.42 -7.81
C SER A 122 5.11 -5.93 -8.05
N ALA A 123 6.13 -5.11 -7.81
CA ALA A 123 6.05 -3.68 -8.03
C ALA A 123 5.74 -3.35 -9.49
N LYS A 124 6.44 -3.98 -10.42
CA LYS A 124 6.19 -3.78 -11.86
C LYS A 124 4.77 -4.15 -12.24
N ARG A 125 4.31 -5.30 -11.80
CA ARG A 125 2.96 -5.79 -12.09
C ARG A 125 1.90 -4.86 -11.50
N GLU A 126 2.07 -4.49 -10.25
CA GLU A 126 1.10 -3.66 -9.54
C GLU A 126 1.06 -2.23 -10.08
N LEU A 127 2.21 -1.65 -10.40
CA LEU A 127 2.24 -0.33 -11.01
C LEU A 127 1.52 -0.30 -12.36
N LYS A 128 1.68 -1.36 -13.14
CA LYS A 128 0.98 -1.47 -14.43
C LYS A 128 -0.53 -1.56 -14.22
N LEU A 129 -0.97 -2.32 -13.23
CA LEU A 129 -2.40 -2.46 -12.91
C LEU A 129 -3.02 -1.12 -12.50
N PHE A 130 -2.32 -0.34 -11.68
CA PHE A 130 -2.89 0.88 -11.12
C PHE A 130 -2.63 2.14 -11.94
N PHE A 131 -1.54 2.19 -12.70
CA PHE A 131 -1.16 3.39 -13.46
C PHE A 131 -1.03 3.15 -14.97
N GLY A 132 -1.18 1.93 -15.42
CA GLY A 132 -1.02 1.57 -16.81
C GLY A 132 0.43 1.47 -17.24
N GLY A 133 0.64 1.29 -18.50
CA GLY A 133 1.96 1.15 -19.06
C GLY A 133 2.89 2.36 -18.88
#